data_2a0f6e73c0351e7f6617e786d6af2fe0
#
_entry.id   2a0f6e73c0351e7f6617e786d6af2fe0
#
_cell.length_a   1.000
_cell.length_b   1.000
_cell.length_c   1.000
_cell.angle_alpha   90.00
_cell.angle_beta   90.00
_cell.angle_gamma   90.00
#
_symmetry.space_group_name_H-M   'P 1'
#
loop_
_entity.id
_entity.type
_entity.pdbx_description
1 polymer ?
#
loop_
_entity_poly.entity_id
_entity_poly.type
_entity_poly.pdbx_seq_one_letter_code
_entity_poly.pdbx_strand_id
1 'polypeptide(L)'
;MAMFCLGVTGLQAQAPATTPVPAPSANAQPIEKRIKYVRRFSLGAGLSVMVLDTLNNGTLSRGSTPPPTIGNYATTVQRYRVGYGGIGQVLITNRFAATIGFFLRRVAYNRQGEVFSGVDSPLTAADERRFANVFEDTRARFQDIPVTVRFFGKDREKAGGRWFVEGGGVMRKVTNVKSSVVTVLGAEEPTCCRPTVPNQNVRGLVAGFGGQLIDQFGIRVMPSVRFTRWMGESFNSFSTVSKRNQIEAIITIGF
;
A
#
# COMPACT_ATOMS: atom_id res chain seq x y z
N MET A 1 -33.75 66.71 2.63
CA MET A 1 -33.86 67.33 3.84
C MET A 1 -35.24 67.13 4.47
N ALA A 2 -35.58 66.06 5.06
CA ALA A 2 -36.71 65.92 5.95
C ALA A 2 -36.51 64.59 6.70
N MET A 3 -36.32 64.76 7.97
CA MET A 3 -36.11 63.73 8.99
C MET A 3 -37.47 63.17 9.39
N PHE A 4 -37.68 61.86 9.20
CA PHE A 4 -38.88 61.19 9.71
C PHE A 4 -38.43 60.26 10.86
N CYS A 5 -38.75 60.69 12.08
CA CYS A 5 -38.74 59.82 13.28
C CYS A 5 -40.02 59.04 13.34
N LEU A 6 -39.99 57.73 13.25
CA LEU A 6 -41.08 56.84 13.61
C LEU A 6 -40.72 56.15 14.94
N GLY A 7 -41.47 56.56 15.99
CA GLY A 7 -41.43 55.91 17.29
C GLY A 7 -42.14 54.56 17.24
N VAL A 8 -41.47 53.50 17.67
CA VAL A 8 -42.06 52.19 17.91
C VAL A 8 -42.25 52.02 19.41
N THR A 9 -43.49 52.00 19.85
CA THR A 9 -43.90 51.68 21.20
C THR A 9 -43.65 50.22 21.52
N GLY A 10 -42.82 49.97 22.55
CA GLY A 10 -42.51 48.63 23.01
C GLY A 10 -43.68 47.95 23.71
N LEU A 11 -44.11 46.81 23.19
CA LEU A 11 -44.90 45.82 23.90
C LEU A 11 -43.95 44.95 24.74
N GLN A 12 -43.93 45.11 26.03
CA GLN A 12 -43.27 44.21 26.96
C GLN A 12 -44.10 42.94 27.08
N ALA A 13 -43.67 41.87 26.41
CA ALA A 13 -44.17 40.53 26.65
C ALA A 13 -43.53 39.98 27.94
N GLN A 14 -44.34 39.72 28.94
CA GLN A 14 -43.95 39.00 30.15
C GLN A 14 -43.52 37.60 29.76
N ALA A 15 -42.24 37.28 30.06
CA ALA A 15 -41.71 35.93 29.89
C ALA A 15 -42.40 34.96 30.88
N PRO A 16 -42.82 33.78 30.44
CA PRO A 16 -43.38 32.77 31.35
C PRO A 16 -42.30 32.34 32.34
N ALA A 17 -42.66 32.19 33.60
CA ALA A 17 -41.82 31.71 34.68
C ALA A 17 -41.27 30.32 34.31
N THR A 18 -39.97 30.24 33.98
CA THR A 18 -39.27 28.99 33.78
C THR A 18 -39.13 28.27 35.12
N THR A 19 -39.84 27.18 35.28
CA THR A 19 -39.61 26.21 36.37
C THR A 19 -38.16 25.77 36.31
N PRO A 20 -37.40 25.81 37.42
CA PRO A 20 -36.01 25.39 37.44
C PRO A 20 -35.93 23.89 37.07
N VAL A 21 -35.34 23.59 35.94
CA VAL A 21 -34.97 22.22 35.55
C VAL A 21 -34.00 21.71 36.61
N PRO A 22 -34.31 20.57 37.29
CA PRO A 22 -33.38 20.01 38.28
C PRO A 22 -32.02 19.77 37.60
N ALA A 23 -30.97 20.33 38.21
CA ALA A 23 -29.61 20.16 37.73
C ALA A 23 -29.31 18.66 37.60
N PRO A 24 -28.73 18.20 36.45
CA PRO A 24 -28.37 16.79 36.28
C PRO A 24 -27.42 16.42 37.42
N SER A 25 -27.74 15.35 38.16
CA SER A 25 -26.94 14.90 39.28
C SER A 25 -25.50 14.66 38.80
N ALA A 26 -24.52 15.32 39.41
CA ALA A 26 -23.09 15.28 39.09
C ALA A 26 -22.46 13.86 39.18
N ASN A 27 -23.24 12.85 39.56
CA ASN A 27 -22.84 11.46 39.73
C ASN A 27 -23.34 10.49 38.68
N ALA A 28 -23.90 10.96 37.54
CA ALA A 28 -24.22 10.08 36.44
C ALA A 28 -22.89 9.64 35.78
N GLN A 29 -22.30 8.56 36.30
CA GLN A 29 -21.22 7.88 35.60
C GLN A 29 -21.73 7.51 34.20
N PRO A 30 -21.01 7.85 33.13
CA PRO A 30 -21.43 7.49 31.80
C PRO A 30 -21.63 5.98 31.75
N ILE A 31 -22.86 5.54 31.47
CA ILE A 31 -23.20 4.13 31.29
C ILE A 31 -22.35 3.64 30.12
N GLU A 32 -21.25 2.97 30.45
CA GLU A 32 -20.34 2.40 29.45
C GLU A 32 -21.13 1.30 28.72
N LYS A 33 -21.65 1.61 27.53
CA LYS A 33 -22.41 0.66 26.71
C LYS A 33 -21.50 -0.55 26.41
N ARG A 34 -21.73 -1.66 27.09
CA ARG A 34 -21.06 -2.93 26.78
C ARG A 34 -21.63 -3.49 25.49
N ILE A 35 -20.76 -3.76 24.53
CA ILE A 35 -21.15 -4.45 23.30
C ILE A 35 -21.40 -5.91 23.65
N LYS A 36 -22.66 -6.35 23.54
CA LYS A 36 -23.11 -7.68 23.98
C LYS A 36 -22.49 -8.85 23.18
N TYR A 37 -21.93 -8.61 21.97
CA TYR A 37 -21.38 -9.65 21.10
C TYR A 37 -20.11 -9.19 20.38
N VAL A 38 -18.95 -9.37 20.97
CA VAL A 38 -17.70 -9.30 20.21
C VAL A 38 -17.28 -10.73 19.84
N ARG A 39 -17.46 -11.09 18.58
CA ARG A 39 -17.08 -12.39 18.04
C ARG A 39 -15.57 -12.60 18.21
N ARG A 40 -15.17 -13.82 18.59
CA ARG A 40 -13.75 -14.20 18.66
C ARG A 40 -13.10 -14.23 17.29
N PHE A 41 -13.87 -14.68 16.28
CA PHE A 41 -13.45 -14.71 14.88
C PHE A 41 -14.02 -13.53 14.13
N SER A 42 -13.23 -12.93 13.27
CA SER A 42 -13.69 -11.93 12.31
C SER A 42 -12.97 -12.11 10.99
N LEU A 43 -13.72 -11.91 9.93
CA LEU A 43 -13.23 -11.87 8.57
C LEU A 43 -13.49 -10.48 8.02
N GLY A 44 -12.58 -9.99 7.19
CA GLY A 44 -12.71 -8.67 6.57
C GLY A 44 -12.08 -8.61 5.21
N ALA A 45 -12.63 -7.73 4.37
CA ALA A 45 -12.01 -7.31 3.13
C ALA A 45 -11.17 -6.06 3.37
N GLY A 46 -10.06 -5.92 2.69
CA GLY A 46 -9.15 -4.80 2.87
C GLY A 46 -8.65 -4.23 1.55
N LEU A 47 -8.49 -2.91 1.56
CA LEU A 47 -7.76 -2.17 0.53
C LEU A 47 -6.46 -1.69 1.12
N SER A 48 -5.37 -1.83 0.39
CA SER A 48 -4.06 -1.31 0.78
C SER A 48 -3.55 -0.34 -0.26
N VAL A 49 -2.92 0.75 0.19
CA VAL A 49 -2.29 1.75 -0.66
C VAL A 49 -0.83 1.87 -0.26
N MET A 50 0.08 1.65 -1.22
CA MET A 50 1.51 1.84 -0.98
C MET A 50 1.85 3.32 -0.96
N VAL A 51 2.49 3.75 0.12
CA VAL A 51 3.02 5.10 0.27
C VAL A 51 4.33 5.25 -0.52
N LEU A 52 5.18 4.21 -0.47
CA LEU A 52 6.45 4.16 -1.20
C LEU A 52 6.31 3.23 -2.41
N ASP A 53 7.00 3.57 -3.50
CA ASP A 53 7.07 2.71 -4.67
C ASP A 53 7.76 1.38 -4.34
N THR A 54 7.27 0.28 -4.89
CA THR A 54 7.76 -1.08 -4.61
C THR A 54 9.07 -1.41 -5.31
N LEU A 55 9.33 -0.73 -6.42
CA LEU A 55 10.53 -0.90 -7.23
C LEU A 55 11.29 0.43 -7.30
N ASN A 56 12.59 0.34 -7.59
CA ASN A 56 13.41 1.52 -7.89
C ASN A 56 13.38 1.82 -9.39
N ASN A 57 13.28 3.09 -9.73
CA ASN A 57 13.70 3.57 -11.04
C ASN A 57 15.22 3.57 -11.07
N GLY A 58 15.82 3.20 -12.20
CA GLY A 58 17.26 3.17 -12.29
C GLY A 58 17.74 3.30 -13.73
N THR A 59 18.95 3.79 -13.88
CA THR A 59 19.72 3.77 -15.12
C THR A 59 20.94 2.89 -14.91
N LEU A 60 21.28 2.08 -15.88
CA LEU A 60 22.46 1.24 -15.85
C LEU A 60 23.13 1.26 -17.22
N SER A 61 24.44 1.49 -17.23
CA SER A 61 25.29 1.25 -18.40
C SER A 61 26.08 -0.03 -18.18
N ARG A 62 26.05 -0.94 -19.13
CA ARG A 62 26.77 -2.21 -19.08
C ARG A 62 27.55 -2.43 -20.37
N GLY A 63 28.84 -2.71 -20.22
CA GLY A 63 29.70 -3.15 -21.31
C GLY A 63 29.94 -4.67 -21.28
N SER A 64 30.11 -5.28 -22.42
CA SER A 64 30.50 -6.69 -22.59
C SER A 64 31.57 -6.80 -23.67
N THR A 65 32.47 -7.75 -23.53
CA THR A 65 33.51 -8.08 -24.53
C THR A 65 33.60 -9.57 -24.69
N PRO A 66 34.04 -10.11 -25.84
CA PRO A 66 33.84 -9.70 -27.22
C PRO A 66 32.55 -10.28 -27.81
N PRO A 67 31.88 -9.64 -28.77
CA PRO A 67 32.19 -8.33 -29.33
C PRO A 67 31.85 -7.21 -28.34
N PRO A 68 32.54 -6.04 -28.42
CA PRO A 68 32.27 -4.95 -27.53
C PRO A 68 30.83 -4.48 -27.72
N THR A 69 30.03 -4.59 -26.64
CA THR A 69 28.64 -4.19 -26.63
C THR A 69 28.43 -3.29 -25.43
N ILE A 70 27.91 -2.11 -25.67
CA ILE A 70 27.56 -1.15 -24.62
C ILE A 70 26.03 -1.00 -24.62
N GLY A 71 25.41 -1.25 -23.49
CA GLY A 71 23.97 -1.07 -23.33
C GLY A 71 23.66 -0.05 -22.23
N ASN A 72 22.92 0.99 -22.60
CA ASN A 72 22.39 1.98 -21.67
C ASN A 72 20.91 1.70 -21.44
N TYR A 73 20.54 1.40 -20.21
CA TYR A 73 19.18 1.03 -19.86
C TYR A 73 18.58 2.03 -18.88
N ALA A 74 17.37 2.47 -19.15
CA ALA A 74 16.56 3.26 -18.24
C ALA A 74 15.27 2.51 -17.89
N THR A 75 14.96 2.40 -16.60
CA THR A 75 13.76 1.73 -16.12
C THR A 75 12.81 2.73 -15.49
N THR A 76 11.56 2.71 -15.93
CA THR A 76 10.46 3.48 -15.37
C THR A 76 9.46 2.53 -14.76
N VAL A 77 9.20 2.69 -13.46
CA VAL A 77 8.23 1.89 -12.71
C VAL A 77 6.84 2.46 -12.86
N GLN A 78 5.88 1.59 -13.26
CA GLN A 78 4.48 1.98 -13.26
C GLN A 78 3.93 1.96 -11.82
N ARG A 79 3.30 3.07 -11.42
CA ARG A 79 2.86 3.29 -10.02
C ARG A 79 1.53 2.60 -9.71
N TYR A 80 1.49 1.27 -9.71
CA TYR A 80 0.35 0.52 -9.18
C TYR A 80 0.43 0.46 -7.65
N ARG A 81 -0.16 1.47 -7.00
CA ARG A 81 -0.09 1.60 -5.53
C ARG A 81 -1.18 0.85 -4.79
N VAL A 82 -2.25 0.47 -5.46
CA VAL A 82 -3.43 -0.13 -4.83
C VAL A 82 -3.30 -1.65 -4.82
N GLY A 83 -3.54 -2.24 -3.65
CA GLY A 83 -3.72 -3.67 -3.43
C GLY A 83 -5.07 -3.94 -2.78
N TYR A 84 -5.60 -5.13 -2.97
CA TYR A 84 -6.84 -5.58 -2.35
C TYR A 84 -6.66 -6.98 -1.77
N GLY A 85 -7.45 -7.30 -0.76
CA GLY A 85 -7.30 -8.60 -0.11
C GLY A 85 -8.29 -8.84 1.00
N GLY A 86 -8.00 -9.84 1.81
CA GLY A 86 -8.77 -10.22 2.98
C GLY A 86 -7.89 -10.39 4.21
N ILE A 87 -8.48 -10.23 5.37
CA ILE A 87 -7.86 -10.45 6.67
C ILE A 87 -8.78 -11.31 7.53
N GLY A 88 -8.23 -12.40 8.07
CA GLY A 88 -8.81 -13.17 9.14
C GLY A 88 -8.18 -12.79 10.48
N GLN A 89 -8.99 -12.64 11.52
CA GLN A 89 -8.53 -12.31 12.87
C GLN A 89 -9.18 -13.24 13.89
N VAL A 90 -8.37 -13.76 14.81
CA VAL A 90 -8.78 -14.57 15.96
C VAL A 90 -8.33 -13.87 17.22
N LEU A 91 -9.28 -13.56 18.10
CA LEU A 91 -8.99 -13.02 19.43
C LEU A 91 -8.56 -14.14 20.38
N ILE A 92 -7.31 -14.09 20.82
CA ILE A 92 -6.74 -15.04 21.78
C ILE A 92 -7.15 -14.63 23.19
N THR A 93 -7.00 -13.35 23.52
CA THR A 93 -7.40 -12.76 24.81
C THR A 93 -8.22 -11.49 24.58
N ASN A 94 -8.61 -10.79 25.65
CA ASN A 94 -9.33 -9.52 25.53
C ASN A 94 -8.52 -8.43 24.81
N ARG A 95 -7.18 -8.53 24.81
CA ARG A 95 -6.26 -7.53 24.21
C ARG A 95 -5.37 -8.09 23.10
N PHE A 96 -5.25 -9.40 22.95
CA PHE A 96 -4.40 -10.00 21.93
C PHE A 96 -5.22 -10.72 20.86
N ALA A 97 -4.80 -10.54 19.62
CA ALA A 97 -5.36 -11.24 18.47
C ALA A 97 -4.25 -11.73 17.54
N ALA A 98 -4.43 -12.91 16.97
CA ALA A 98 -3.66 -13.35 15.82
C ALA A 98 -4.39 -12.96 14.54
N THR A 99 -3.65 -12.53 13.52
CA THR A 99 -4.22 -12.19 12.22
C THR A 99 -3.45 -12.87 11.11
N ILE A 100 -4.18 -13.27 10.09
CA ILE A 100 -3.64 -13.72 8.82
C ILE A 100 -4.28 -12.91 7.70
N GLY A 101 -3.49 -12.42 6.78
CA GLY A 101 -3.97 -11.66 5.63
C GLY A 101 -3.55 -12.30 4.32
N PHE A 102 -4.26 -11.91 3.26
CA PHE A 102 -3.91 -12.22 1.89
C PHE A 102 -4.17 -10.99 1.04
N PHE A 103 -3.13 -10.41 0.45
CA PHE A 103 -3.23 -9.21 -0.38
C PHE A 103 -2.65 -9.45 -1.76
N LEU A 104 -3.37 -8.99 -2.77
CA LEU A 104 -2.97 -9.03 -4.17
C LEU A 104 -2.62 -7.63 -4.64
N ARG A 105 -1.50 -7.49 -5.32
CA ARG A 105 -1.04 -6.21 -5.90
C ARG A 105 -0.44 -6.44 -7.26
N ARG A 106 -0.73 -5.54 -8.20
CA ARG A 106 -0.08 -5.51 -9.50
C ARG A 106 1.21 -4.70 -9.41
N VAL A 107 2.22 -5.14 -10.16
CA VAL A 107 3.48 -4.45 -10.32
C VAL A 107 3.85 -4.49 -11.79
N ALA A 108 4.31 -3.37 -12.34
CA ALA A 108 4.80 -3.33 -13.69
C ALA A 108 5.93 -2.29 -13.81
N TYR A 109 6.82 -2.54 -14.76
CA TYR A 109 7.85 -1.59 -15.15
C TYR A 109 8.10 -1.66 -16.64
N ASN A 110 8.50 -0.52 -17.21
CA ASN A 110 8.96 -0.41 -18.57
C ASN A 110 10.45 -0.10 -18.55
N ARG A 111 11.23 -0.84 -19.35
CA ARG A 111 12.64 -0.59 -19.54
C ARG A 111 12.89 -0.23 -21.00
N GLN A 112 13.62 0.86 -21.20
CA GLN A 112 14.13 1.26 -22.50
C GLN A 112 15.65 1.12 -22.46
N GLY A 113 16.23 0.56 -23.51
CA GLY A 113 17.66 0.39 -23.62
C GLY A 113 18.15 0.75 -25.01
N GLU A 114 19.31 1.39 -25.06
CA GLU A 114 20.09 1.62 -26.26
C GLU A 114 21.28 0.71 -26.21
N VAL A 115 21.44 -0.14 -27.20
CA VAL A 115 22.53 -1.11 -27.29
C VAL A 115 23.39 -0.79 -28.52
N PHE A 116 24.67 -0.58 -28.27
CA PHE A 116 25.66 -0.37 -29.30
C PHE A 116 26.56 -1.61 -29.36
N SER A 117 26.72 -2.20 -30.54
CA SER A 117 27.56 -3.37 -30.73
C SER A 117 28.54 -3.12 -31.87
N GLY A 118 29.82 -3.54 -31.66
CA GLY A 118 30.91 -3.33 -32.58
C GLY A 118 31.95 -2.34 -32.08
N VAL A 119 32.96 -2.13 -32.89
CA VAL A 119 34.04 -1.16 -32.64
C VAL A 119 33.82 0.03 -33.55
N ASP A 120 33.84 1.22 -32.95
CA ASP A 120 33.84 2.45 -33.69
C ASP A 120 35.26 2.77 -34.17
N SER A 121 35.44 3.01 -35.46
CA SER A 121 36.74 3.34 -36.02
C SER A 121 37.01 4.83 -35.87
N PRO A 122 38.06 5.24 -35.17
CA PRO A 122 38.40 6.66 -35.03
C PRO A 122 38.85 7.32 -36.36
N LEU A 123 38.97 6.53 -37.43
CA LEU A 123 39.42 7.01 -38.75
C LEU A 123 38.25 7.40 -39.64
N THR A 124 37.01 7.09 -39.25
CA THR A 124 35.80 7.44 -40.01
C THR A 124 34.94 8.40 -39.21
N ALA A 125 34.31 9.37 -39.90
CA ALA A 125 33.45 10.38 -39.28
C ALA A 125 32.09 9.78 -38.86
N ALA A 126 31.72 8.60 -39.34
CA ALA A 126 30.46 7.94 -39.03
C ALA A 126 30.67 6.87 -37.97
N ASP A 127 29.76 6.78 -37.01
CA ASP A 127 29.74 5.71 -36.00
C ASP A 127 29.37 4.38 -36.70
N GLU A 128 30.32 3.46 -36.77
CA GLU A 128 30.16 2.16 -37.42
C GLU A 128 29.55 1.09 -36.53
N ARG A 129 29.26 1.42 -35.26
CA ARG A 129 28.61 0.51 -34.32
C ARG A 129 27.18 0.23 -34.75
N ARG A 130 26.73 -0.99 -34.61
CA ARG A 130 25.35 -1.37 -34.79
C ARG A 130 24.55 -0.86 -33.60
N PHE A 131 23.49 -0.15 -33.87
CA PHE A 131 22.59 0.44 -32.87
C PHE A 131 21.27 -0.34 -32.83
N ALA A 132 20.81 -0.65 -31.62
CA ALA A 132 19.52 -1.28 -31.39
C ALA A 132 18.79 -0.62 -30.21
N ASN A 133 17.51 -0.38 -30.37
CA ASN A 133 16.65 -0.01 -29.27
C ASN A 133 15.95 -1.24 -28.70
N VAL A 134 16.01 -1.41 -27.39
CA VAL A 134 15.36 -2.49 -26.67
C VAL A 134 14.27 -1.92 -25.77
N PHE A 135 13.06 -2.38 -25.97
CA PHE A 135 11.90 -2.02 -25.13
C PHE A 135 11.41 -3.27 -24.40
N GLU A 136 11.28 -3.18 -23.08
CA GLU A 136 10.72 -4.25 -22.26
C GLU A 136 9.54 -3.71 -21.45
N ASP A 137 8.38 -4.38 -21.53
CA ASP A 137 7.24 -4.17 -20.65
C ASP A 137 7.06 -5.43 -19.81
N THR A 138 7.29 -5.31 -18.50
CA THR A 138 7.17 -6.42 -17.56
C THR A 138 6.06 -6.14 -16.57
N ARG A 139 5.18 -7.12 -16.41
CA ARG A 139 4.04 -7.10 -15.48
C ARG A 139 4.07 -8.33 -14.61
N ALA A 140 3.79 -8.15 -13.32
CA ALA A 140 3.71 -9.24 -12.35
C ALA A 140 2.62 -8.98 -11.31
N ARG A 141 2.30 -10.02 -10.51
CA ARG A 141 1.42 -9.90 -9.34
C ARG A 141 2.19 -10.32 -8.10
N PHE A 142 2.13 -9.49 -7.07
CA PHE A 142 2.55 -9.83 -5.73
C PHE A 142 1.37 -10.38 -4.94
N GLN A 143 1.60 -11.50 -4.28
CA GLN A 143 0.71 -12.12 -3.31
C GLN A 143 1.42 -12.01 -1.96
N ASP A 144 0.94 -11.13 -1.10
CA ASP A 144 1.52 -10.87 0.22
C ASP A 144 0.65 -11.56 1.28
N ILE A 145 1.26 -12.42 2.10
CA ILE A 145 0.60 -13.18 3.16
C ILE A 145 1.21 -12.78 4.50
N PRO A 146 0.72 -11.71 5.15
CA PRO A 146 1.13 -11.34 6.50
C PRO A 146 0.48 -12.24 7.55
N VAL A 147 1.28 -12.64 8.54
CA VAL A 147 0.85 -13.32 9.77
C VAL A 147 1.36 -12.46 10.92
N THR A 148 0.43 -11.87 11.68
CA THR A 148 0.79 -10.90 12.73
C THR A 148 0.02 -11.16 14.03
N VAL A 149 0.59 -10.68 15.13
CA VAL A 149 -0.08 -10.57 16.41
C VAL A 149 -0.41 -9.10 16.64
N ARG A 150 -1.63 -8.82 17.08
CA ARG A 150 -2.13 -7.49 17.43
C ARG A 150 -2.33 -7.36 18.92
N PHE A 151 -1.86 -6.27 19.48
CA PHE A 151 -2.16 -5.83 20.84
C PHE A 151 -3.09 -4.63 20.79
N PHE A 152 -4.21 -4.69 21.53
CA PHE A 152 -5.21 -3.62 21.60
C PHE A 152 -5.11 -2.86 22.91
N GLY A 153 -5.17 -1.53 22.86
CA GLY A 153 -5.07 -0.65 24.03
C GLY A 153 -6.27 -0.70 24.96
N LYS A 154 -7.44 -1.14 24.46
CA LYS A 154 -8.66 -1.30 25.26
C LYS A 154 -9.17 -2.73 25.18
N ASP A 155 -9.87 -3.15 26.25
CA ASP A 155 -10.49 -4.47 26.31
C ASP A 155 -11.59 -4.62 25.24
N ARG A 156 -11.82 -5.85 24.85
CA ARG A 156 -12.76 -6.23 23.78
C ARG A 156 -14.21 -5.81 24.09
N GLU A 157 -14.60 -5.82 25.35
CA GLU A 157 -15.98 -5.61 25.80
C GLU A 157 -16.35 -4.13 25.87
N LYS A 158 -15.38 -3.23 25.80
CA LYS A 158 -15.61 -1.79 25.85
C LYS A 158 -16.03 -1.25 24.49
N ALA A 159 -17.15 -0.52 24.46
CA ALA A 159 -17.65 0.14 23.25
C ALA A 159 -16.69 1.24 22.75
N GLY A 160 -16.78 1.53 21.47
CA GLY A 160 -16.06 2.63 20.82
C GLY A 160 -14.75 2.23 20.18
N GLY A 161 -13.97 3.24 19.82
CA GLY A 161 -12.70 3.05 19.15
C GLY A 161 -11.63 2.50 20.07
N ARG A 162 -10.78 1.61 19.54
CA ARG A 162 -9.57 1.13 20.21
C ARG A 162 -8.40 1.15 19.25
N TRP A 163 -7.25 1.59 19.72
CA TRP A 163 -6.02 1.52 18.96
C TRP A 163 -5.38 0.13 19.08
N PHE A 164 -4.55 -0.21 18.13
CA PHE A 164 -3.74 -1.44 18.18
C PHE A 164 -2.35 -1.21 17.59
N VAL A 165 -1.42 -2.03 18.02
CA VAL A 165 -0.13 -2.23 17.38
C VAL A 165 -0.06 -3.69 16.90
N GLU A 166 0.63 -3.90 15.79
CA GLU A 166 0.82 -5.25 15.24
C GLU A 166 2.27 -5.52 14.90
N GLY A 167 2.68 -6.78 15.02
CA GLY A 167 4.01 -7.23 14.63
C GLY A 167 3.97 -8.68 14.19
N GLY A 168 4.86 -9.06 13.27
CA GLY A 168 4.92 -10.44 12.77
C GLY A 168 5.76 -10.60 11.53
N GLY A 169 5.47 -11.66 10.77
CA GLY A 169 6.12 -12.00 9.52
C GLY A 169 5.20 -11.83 8.32
N VAL A 170 5.79 -11.69 7.15
CA VAL A 170 5.09 -11.68 5.86
C VAL A 170 5.85 -12.53 4.85
N MET A 171 5.11 -13.22 4.01
CA MET A 171 5.63 -13.93 2.85
C MET A 171 5.04 -13.30 1.59
N ARG A 172 5.91 -12.99 0.63
CA ARG A 172 5.54 -12.54 -0.72
C ARG A 172 5.81 -13.64 -1.71
N LYS A 173 4.82 -13.92 -2.55
CA LYS A 173 4.98 -14.77 -3.73
C LYS A 173 4.77 -13.91 -4.99
N VAL A 174 5.71 -14.00 -5.92
CA VAL A 174 5.60 -13.36 -7.24
C VAL A 174 4.97 -14.33 -8.21
N THR A 175 3.87 -13.91 -8.84
CA THR A 175 3.10 -14.73 -9.77
C THR A 175 2.76 -13.96 -11.05
N ASN A 176 2.32 -14.69 -12.08
CA ASN A 176 1.88 -14.12 -13.36
C ASN A 176 2.86 -13.12 -13.96
N VAL A 177 4.14 -13.48 -13.98
CA VAL A 177 5.17 -12.67 -14.62
C VAL A 177 5.02 -12.79 -16.12
N LYS A 178 4.74 -11.67 -16.77
CA LYS A 178 4.66 -11.54 -18.23
C LYS A 178 5.63 -10.44 -18.64
N SER A 179 6.47 -10.73 -19.60
CA SER A 179 7.36 -9.74 -20.21
C SER A 179 7.21 -9.78 -21.70
N SER A 180 7.24 -8.62 -22.31
CA SER A 180 7.33 -8.44 -23.75
C SER A 180 8.59 -7.64 -23.99
N VAL A 181 9.52 -8.18 -24.76
CA VAL A 181 10.74 -7.52 -25.16
C VAL A 181 10.71 -7.32 -26.66
N VAL A 182 10.83 -6.09 -27.09
CA VAL A 182 10.93 -5.71 -28.51
C VAL A 182 12.29 -5.11 -28.75
N THR A 183 13.05 -5.71 -29.65
CA THR A 183 14.34 -5.18 -30.10
C THR A 183 14.15 -4.62 -31.50
N VAL A 184 14.35 -3.33 -31.67
CA VAL A 184 14.29 -2.67 -32.97
C VAL A 184 15.70 -2.62 -33.52
N LEU A 185 16.08 -3.65 -34.26
CA LEU A 185 17.24 -3.73 -35.14
C LEU A 185 16.71 -3.74 -36.54
N GLY A 186 16.59 -2.59 -37.17
CA GLY A 186 16.38 -2.49 -38.61
C GLY A 186 15.36 -3.45 -39.25
N ALA A 187 14.38 -4.02 -38.69
CA ALA A 187 13.37 -4.95 -39.22
C ALA A 187 13.38 -6.40 -38.69
N GLU A 188 14.09 -6.70 -37.60
CA GLU A 188 14.02 -8.07 -37.02
C GLU A 188 12.99 -8.20 -35.91
N GLU A 189 12.40 -9.43 -35.84
CA GLU A 189 11.30 -9.77 -34.95
C GLU A 189 11.65 -9.74 -33.45
N PRO A 190 10.64 -9.53 -32.58
CA PRO A 190 10.83 -9.44 -31.15
C PRO A 190 11.31 -10.76 -30.55
N THR A 191 12.49 -10.76 -29.98
CA THR A 191 13.03 -11.90 -29.25
C THR A 191 12.42 -11.94 -27.84
N CYS A 192 11.68 -13.00 -27.59
CA CYS A 192 10.99 -13.21 -26.32
C CYS A 192 11.96 -13.60 -25.20
N CYS A 193 12.12 -12.74 -24.21
CA CYS A 193 12.85 -13.09 -22.97
C CYS A 193 11.90 -13.03 -21.79
N ARG A 194 11.69 -14.13 -21.09
CA ARG A 194 11.04 -14.11 -19.76
C ARG A 194 12.02 -13.49 -18.78
N PRO A 195 11.66 -12.41 -18.08
CA PRO A 195 12.52 -11.92 -17.01
C PRO A 195 12.60 -13.00 -15.95
N THR A 196 13.81 -13.35 -15.61
CA THR A 196 14.04 -14.25 -14.49
C THR A 196 13.72 -13.48 -13.21
N VAL A 197 12.70 -13.94 -12.48
CA VAL A 197 12.44 -13.47 -11.11
C VAL A 197 13.41 -14.24 -10.20
N PRO A 198 14.48 -13.62 -9.69
CA PRO A 198 15.52 -14.33 -8.94
C PRO A 198 14.96 -14.96 -7.66
N ASN A 199 13.97 -14.32 -7.03
CA ASN A 199 13.29 -14.82 -5.84
C ASN A 199 11.77 -14.75 -5.99
N GLN A 200 11.16 -15.86 -6.34
CA GLN A 200 9.70 -15.96 -6.40
C GLN A 200 9.05 -15.85 -5.01
N ASN A 201 9.75 -16.27 -3.96
CA ASN A 201 9.26 -16.26 -2.59
C ASN A 201 10.22 -15.44 -1.73
N VAL A 202 9.73 -14.34 -1.17
CA VAL A 202 10.51 -13.47 -0.29
C VAL A 202 9.80 -13.35 1.05
N ARG A 203 10.57 -13.44 2.14
CA ARG A 203 10.08 -13.26 3.49
C ARG A 203 10.42 -11.86 3.99
N GLY A 204 9.64 -11.37 4.95
CA GLY A 204 9.85 -10.07 5.56
C GLY A 204 9.30 -9.99 6.97
N LEU A 205 9.66 -8.93 7.66
CA LEU A 205 9.12 -8.55 8.96
C LEU A 205 8.12 -7.43 8.77
N VAL A 206 7.06 -7.47 9.57
CA VAL A 206 5.97 -6.49 9.55
C VAL A 206 5.82 -5.89 10.94
N ALA A 207 5.70 -4.57 10.96
CA ALA A 207 5.26 -3.82 12.12
C ALA A 207 4.20 -2.81 11.69
N GLY A 208 3.20 -2.55 12.51
CA GLY A 208 2.15 -1.61 12.16
C GLY A 208 1.38 -1.10 13.37
N PHE A 209 0.62 -0.05 13.13
CA PHE A 209 -0.30 0.49 14.11
C PHE A 209 -1.59 0.90 13.42
N GLY A 210 -2.68 0.98 14.18
CA GLY A 210 -3.96 1.37 13.63
C GLY A 210 -5.03 1.56 14.69
N GLY A 211 -6.23 1.84 14.20
CA GLY A 211 -7.44 1.94 15.00
C GLY A 211 -8.46 0.88 14.59
N GLN A 212 -9.31 0.50 15.51
CA GLN A 212 -10.48 -0.32 15.24
C GLN A 212 -11.71 0.41 15.77
N LEU A 213 -12.66 0.67 14.90
CA LEU A 213 -13.97 1.18 15.21
C LEU A 213 -14.95 0.01 15.07
N ILE A 214 -15.84 -0.15 16.04
CA ILE A 214 -16.86 -1.20 16.02
C ILE A 214 -18.21 -0.48 16.13
N ASP A 215 -19.03 -0.70 15.13
CA ASP A 215 -20.40 -0.18 15.12
C ASP A 215 -21.35 -1.10 15.93
N GLN A 216 -22.53 -0.59 16.26
CA GLN A 216 -23.59 -1.31 16.97
C GLN A 216 -24.03 -2.60 16.24
N PHE A 217 -23.88 -2.69 14.94
CA PHE A 217 -24.17 -3.86 14.11
C PHE A 217 -23.03 -4.89 14.09
N GLY A 218 -21.90 -4.61 14.75
CA GLY A 218 -20.74 -5.48 14.76
C GLY A 218 -19.80 -5.29 13.58
N ILE A 219 -20.07 -4.33 12.69
CA ILE A 219 -19.18 -3.95 11.60
C ILE A 219 -17.93 -3.31 12.19
N ARG A 220 -16.77 -3.76 11.71
CA ARG A 220 -15.46 -3.30 12.17
C ARG A 220 -14.75 -2.59 11.04
N VAL A 221 -14.40 -1.33 11.26
CA VAL A 221 -13.55 -0.57 10.35
C VAL A 221 -12.18 -0.39 11.00
N MET A 222 -11.15 -0.84 10.31
CA MET A 222 -9.78 -0.86 10.84
C MET A 222 -8.81 -0.16 9.89
N PRO A 223 -8.67 1.18 10.01
CA PRO A 223 -7.56 1.90 9.38
C PRO A 223 -6.25 1.56 10.08
N SER A 224 -5.20 1.32 9.30
CA SER A 224 -3.87 1.00 9.82
C SER A 224 -2.78 1.43 8.86
N VAL A 225 -1.60 1.69 9.42
CA VAL A 225 -0.36 1.91 8.68
C VAL A 225 0.59 0.78 9.03
N ARG A 226 1.19 0.19 8.01
CA ARG A 226 2.08 -0.95 8.13
C ARG A 226 3.43 -0.65 7.49
N PHE A 227 4.50 -0.95 8.19
CA PHE A 227 5.85 -0.99 7.69
C PHE A 227 6.26 -2.44 7.46
N THR A 228 6.84 -2.72 6.30
CA THR A 228 7.37 -4.05 5.95
C THR A 228 8.83 -3.92 5.56
N ARG A 229 9.69 -4.73 6.17
CA ARG A 229 11.09 -4.91 5.78
C ARG A 229 11.28 -6.29 5.18
N TRP A 230 11.57 -6.34 3.89
CA TRP A 230 11.84 -7.56 3.15
C TRP A 230 13.28 -8.02 3.38
N MET A 231 13.48 -9.34 3.58
CA MET A 231 14.80 -9.94 3.76
C MET A 231 15.50 -10.23 2.42
N GLY A 232 14.78 -10.14 1.31
CA GLY A 232 15.29 -10.36 -0.04
C GLY A 232 14.60 -9.45 -1.05
N GLU A 233 15.11 -9.48 -2.26
CA GLU A 233 14.61 -8.73 -3.40
C GLU A 233 13.87 -9.68 -4.34
N SER A 234 12.60 -9.35 -4.66
CA SER A 234 11.79 -10.14 -5.60
C SER A 234 12.28 -9.95 -7.04
N PHE A 235 12.59 -8.70 -7.40
CA PHE A 235 13.22 -8.35 -8.66
C PHE A 235 14.60 -7.79 -8.37
N ASN A 236 15.59 -8.33 -9.05
CA ASN A 236 16.96 -7.86 -9.04
C ASN A 236 17.51 -8.10 -10.45
N SER A 237 17.12 -7.27 -11.39
CA SER A 237 17.60 -7.31 -12.75
C SER A 237 18.21 -5.97 -13.13
N PHE A 238 19.27 -5.99 -13.84
CA PHE A 238 20.10 -4.87 -14.36
C PHE A 238 19.77 -3.46 -13.81
N SER A 239 18.60 -2.90 -14.16
CA SER A 239 18.21 -1.54 -13.79
C SER A 239 16.99 -1.48 -12.87
N THR A 240 16.44 -2.62 -12.44
CA THR A 240 15.22 -2.69 -11.62
C THR A 240 15.46 -3.55 -10.39
N VAL A 241 15.37 -2.93 -9.21
CA VAL A 241 15.53 -3.58 -7.92
C VAL A 241 14.32 -3.34 -7.05
N SER A 242 13.82 -4.41 -6.41
CA SER A 242 12.73 -4.29 -5.44
C SER A 242 13.21 -3.61 -4.17
N LYS A 243 12.45 -2.61 -3.71
CA LYS A 243 12.73 -1.96 -2.41
C LYS A 243 12.48 -2.93 -1.27
N ARG A 244 13.44 -2.99 -0.34
CA ARG A 244 13.33 -3.81 0.87
C ARG A 244 12.41 -3.20 1.92
N ASN A 245 12.29 -1.87 1.96
CA ASN A 245 11.44 -1.17 2.90
C ASN A 245 10.18 -0.68 2.20
N GLN A 246 9.03 -1.00 2.77
CA GLN A 246 7.71 -0.62 2.23
C GLN A 246 6.83 -0.08 3.33
N ILE A 247 6.09 0.98 3.02
CA ILE A 247 5.07 1.57 3.90
C ILE A 247 3.74 1.49 3.14
N GLU A 248 2.72 0.96 3.80
CA GLU A 248 1.39 0.85 3.25
C GLU A 248 0.33 1.35 4.24
N ALA A 249 -0.67 2.05 3.72
CA ALA A 249 -1.89 2.37 4.44
C ALA A 249 -2.95 1.32 4.07
N ILE A 250 -3.64 0.76 5.07
CA ILE A 250 -4.63 -0.30 4.88
C ILE A 250 -5.93 0.12 5.56
N ILE A 251 -7.03 -0.07 4.86
CA ILE A 251 -8.37 0.04 5.44
C ILE A 251 -9.02 -1.33 5.30
N THR A 252 -9.42 -1.92 6.42
CA THR A 252 -10.12 -3.21 6.47
C THR A 252 -11.52 -3.01 7.02
N ILE A 253 -12.49 -3.62 6.35
CA ILE A 253 -13.89 -3.69 6.80
C ILE A 253 -14.21 -5.16 7.04
N GLY A 254 -14.69 -5.48 8.23
CA GLY A 254 -14.95 -6.87 8.64
C GLY A 254 -16.13 -7.00 9.61
N PHE A 255 -16.48 -8.26 9.87
CA PHE A 255 -17.58 -8.65 10.76
C PHE A 255 -17.10 -9.58 11.85
#